data_ef35aaba4c1b30c496f42da655a14022
#
_entry.id   ef35aaba4c1b30c496f42da655a14022
#
_cell.length_a   1.000
_cell.length_b   1.000
_cell.length_c   1.000
_cell.angle_alpha   90.00
_cell.angle_beta   90.00
_cell.angle_gamma   90.00
#
_symmetry.space_group_name_H-M   'P 1'
#
loop_
_entity.id
_entity.type
_entity.pdbx_description
1 polymer ?
#
loop_
_entity_poly.entity_id
_entity_poly.type
_entity_poly.pdbx_seq_one_letter_code
_entity_poly.pdbx_strand_id
1 'polypeptide(L)'
;MPNTKKIVIFGGTGGLGKRLTPHFDSYDLLSIGSKDLDLTDSIVVRNFFEANDIGIVLNFSGYNFNSPIHKYDETNIVERNRQIDVMINGNLNILSACLPKMRERKYGRIILASSVLSSSPVFGTSVYSGCKAFVDNLVKTCSVENLSKGITCNSLQLGYMDGGLTYRVPESFREKIFNNLPLKRWGHIEEIVSAIIFLIKTEYVSGISLKINGGIDY
;
A
#
# COMPACT_ATOMS: atom_id res chain seq x y z
N MET A 1 -25.70 -7.99 -11.36
CA MET A 1 -24.50 -7.13 -11.56
C MET A 1 -23.41 -7.67 -10.67
N PRO A 2 -22.14 -7.72 -11.10
CA PRO A 2 -21.07 -8.16 -10.22
C PRO A 2 -21.03 -7.26 -8.97
N ASN A 3 -20.70 -7.84 -7.79
CA ASN A 3 -20.63 -7.09 -6.55
C ASN A 3 -19.40 -6.16 -6.54
N THR A 4 -19.50 -5.05 -7.28
CA THR A 4 -18.43 -4.04 -7.42
C THR A 4 -18.13 -3.29 -6.14
N LYS A 5 -18.95 -3.50 -5.08
CA LYS A 5 -18.81 -2.83 -3.78
C LYS A 5 -18.02 -3.62 -2.75
N LYS A 6 -17.63 -4.89 -3.04
CA LYS A 6 -16.83 -5.66 -2.09
C LYS A 6 -15.39 -5.16 -2.11
N ILE A 7 -14.95 -4.70 -0.95
CA ILE A 7 -13.63 -4.12 -0.73
C ILE A 7 -12.83 -4.97 0.24
N VAL A 8 -11.55 -5.18 -0.04
CA VAL A 8 -10.62 -5.74 0.92
C VAL A 8 -9.55 -4.73 1.29
N ILE A 9 -9.25 -4.63 2.58
CA ILE A 9 -8.12 -3.84 3.11
C ILE A 9 -7.12 -4.83 3.71
N PHE A 10 -6.04 -5.13 2.99
CA PHE A 10 -4.90 -5.83 3.56
C PHE A 10 -4.07 -4.89 4.42
N GLY A 11 -3.61 -5.39 5.56
CA GLY A 11 -3.04 -4.56 6.62
C GLY A 11 -4.10 -3.81 7.42
N GLY A 12 -5.38 -4.19 7.31
CA GLY A 12 -6.53 -3.54 7.93
C GLY A 12 -6.52 -3.54 9.46
N THR A 13 -5.78 -4.45 10.09
CA THR A 13 -5.59 -4.49 11.56
C THR A 13 -4.36 -3.71 12.02
N GLY A 14 -3.56 -3.17 11.08
CA GLY A 14 -2.35 -2.39 11.34
C GLY A 14 -2.61 -0.91 11.64
N GLY A 15 -1.54 -0.14 11.85
CA GLY A 15 -1.62 1.25 12.30
C GLY A 15 -2.51 2.15 11.42
N LEU A 16 -2.27 2.22 10.11
CA LEU A 16 -3.09 3.01 9.20
C LEU A 16 -4.37 2.27 8.80
N GLY A 17 -4.28 0.97 8.48
CA GLY A 17 -5.42 0.18 8.03
C GLY A 17 -6.56 0.16 9.05
N LYS A 18 -6.27 0.00 10.34
CA LYS A 18 -7.26 0.04 11.41
C LYS A 18 -8.01 1.38 11.47
N ARG A 19 -7.35 2.48 11.13
CA ARG A 19 -7.96 3.82 11.09
C ARG A 19 -8.74 4.05 9.80
N LEU A 20 -8.35 3.40 8.69
CA LEU A 20 -9.06 3.47 7.42
C LEU A 20 -10.38 2.69 7.45
N THR A 21 -10.37 1.52 8.07
CA THR A 21 -11.51 0.58 8.08
C THR A 21 -12.87 1.24 8.36
N PRO A 22 -13.06 2.09 9.40
CA PRO A 22 -14.35 2.70 9.72
C PRO A 22 -14.92 3.62 8.62
N HIS A 23 -14.08 4.11 7.72
CA HIS A 23 -14.51 5.02 6.65
C HIS A 23 -15.11 4.31 5.45
N PHE A 24 -15.10 2.96 5.44
CA PHE A 24 -15.59 2.12 4.36
C PHE A 24 -16.79 1.25 4.75
N ASP A 25 -17.49 1.58 5.83
CA ASP A 25 -18.65 0.83 6.35
C ASP A 25 -19.84 0.74 5.36
N SER A 26 -19.89 1.65 4.36
CA SER A 26 -20.89 1.59 3.28
C SER A 26 -20.57 0.57 2.20
N TYR A 27 -19.41 -0.07 2.27
CA TYR A 27 -18.96 -1.15 1.39
C TYR A 27 -19.13 -2.50 2.07
N ASP A 28 -19.20 -3.57 1.27
CA ASP A 28 -19.03 -4.95 1.79
C ASP A 28 -17.54 -5.15 2.08
N LEU A 29 -17.13 -4.87 3.33
CA LEU A 29 -15.75 -4.70 3.73
C LEU A 29 -15.15 -5.96 4.36
N LEU A 30 -13.98 -6.37 3.87
CA LEU A 30 -13.09 -7.33 4.51
C LEU A 30 -11.82 -6.61 4.99
N SER A 31 -11.60 -6.59 6.29
CA SER A 31 -10.39 -6.04 6.92
C SER A 31 -9.48 -7.18 7.37
N ILE A 32 -8.34 -7.34 6.68
CA ILE A 32 -7.46 -8.51 6.81
C ILE A 32 -6.11 -8.08 7.39
N GLY A 33 -5.69 -8.72 8.46
CA GLY A 33 -4.37 -8.56 9.08
C GLY A 33 -3.43 -9.73 8.80
N SER A 34 -2.17 -9.59 9.22
CA SER A 34 -1.15 -10.64 9.04
C SER A 34 -1.41 -11.94 9.85
N LYS A 35 -2.31 -11.88 10.83
CA LYS A 35 -2.74 -13.07 11.58
C LYS A 35 -3.88 -13.82 10.88
N ASP A 36 -4.59 -13.15 9.99
CA ASP A 36 -5.74 -13.69 9.28
C ASP A 36 -5.30 -14.32 7.95
N LEU A 37 -4.30 -13.73 7.29
CA LEU A 37 -3.79 -14.17 6.00
C LEU A 37 -2.34 -13.74 5.80
N ASP A 38 -1.47 -14.70 5.48
CA ASP A 38 -0.08 -14.44 5.10
C ASP A 38 0.00 -14.10 3.60
N LEU A 39 0.31 -12.85 3.30
CA LEU A 39 0.45 -12.37 1.92
C LEU A 39 1.67 -12.96 1.19
N THR A 40 2.63 -13.53 1.92
CA THR A 40 3.82 -14.16 1.32
C THR A 40 3.54 -15.57 0.81
N ASP A 41 2.43 -16.18 1.26
CA ASP A 41 1.95 -17.47 0.76
C ASP A 41 1.00 -17.28 -0.42
N SER A 42 1.49 -17.54 -1.63
CA SER A 42 0.74 -17.36 -2.87
C SER A 42 -0.49 -18.28 -2.98
N ILE A 43 -0.47 -19.46 -2.34
CA ILE A 43 -1.58 -20.42 -2.37
C ILE A 43 -2.71 -19.90 -1.49
N VAL A 44 -2.38 -19.46 -0.28
CA VAL A 44 -3.36 -18.91 0.67
C VAL A 44 -4.02 -17.64 0.08
N VAL A 45 -3.24 -16.75 -0.53
CA VAL A 45 -3.76 -15.55 -1.19
C VAL A 45 -4.67 -15.90 -2.36
N ARG A 46 -4.31 -16.87 -3.20
CA ARG A 46 -5.14 -17.35 -4.30
C ARG A 46 -6.48 -17.90 -3.80
N ASN A 47 -6.45 -18.79 -2.83
CA ASN A 47 -7.66 -19.40 -2.26
C ASN A 47 -8.59 -18.33 -1.67
N PHE A 48 -8.03 -17.29 -1.04
CA PHE A 48 -8.81 -16.16 -0.54
C PHE A 48 -9.59 -15.45 -1.66
N PHE A 49 -8.93 -15.13 -2.79
CA PHE A 49 -9.59 -14.49 -3.92
C PHE A 49 -10.52 -15.42 -4.69
N GLU A 50 -10.28 -16.73 -4.70
CA GLU A 50 -11.21 -17.73 -5.23
C GLU A 50 -12.51 -17.82 -4.42
N ALA A 51 -12.43 -17.71 -3.10
CA ALA A 51 -13.58 -17.72 -2.22
C ALA A 51 -14.33 -16.37 -2.17
N ASN A 52 -13.70 -15.28 -2.57
CA ASN A 52 -14.25 -13.93 -2.45
C ASN A 52 -14.23 -13.19 -3.79
N ASP A 53 -15.39 -12.65 -4.20
CA ASP A 53 -15.50 -11.81 -5.40
C ASP A 53 -15.21 -10.34 -5.07
N ILE A 54 -13.92 -9.99 -5.00
CA ILE A 54 -13.43 -8.67 -4.59
C ILE A 54 -13.41 -7.71 -5.78
N GLY A 55 -14.11 -6.57 -5.66
CA GLY A 55 -14.10 -5.49 -6.66
C GLY A 55 -13.02 -4.44 -6.42
N ILE A 56 -12.68 -4.20 -5.15
CA ILE A 56 -11.75 -3.15 -4.75
C ILE A 56 -10.69 -3.73 -3.80
N VAL A 57 -9.43 -3.54 -4.14
CA VAL A 57 -8.28 -3.98 -3.34
C VAL A 57 -7.52 -2.78 -2.85
N LEU A 58 -7.43 -2.63 -1.52
CA LEU A 58 -6.55 -1.69 -0.84
C LEU A 58 -5.47 -2.45 -0.11
N ASN A 59 -4.20 -2.27 -0.48
CA ASN A 59 -3.10 -2.90 0.22
C ASN A 59 -2.29 -1.88 1.02
N PHE A 60 -2.52 -1.85 2.32
CA PHE A 60 -1.77 -1.09 3.33
C PHE A 60 -0.87 -1.99 4.19
N SER A 61 -0.69 -3.25 3.79
CA SER A 61 0.28 -4.13 4.44
C SER A 61 1.70 -3.60 4.22
N GLY A 62 2.55 -3.84 5.18
CA GLY A 62 3.95 -3.45 5.07
C GLY A 62 4.73 -3.87 6.30
N TYR A 63 6.01 -4.07 6.10
CA TYR A 63 6.98 -4.33 7.12
C TYR A 63 8.13 -3.34 6.95
N ASN A 64 8.59 -2.74 8.03
CA ASN A 64 9.67 -1.77 7.98
C ASN A 64 10.78 -2.15 8.95
N PHE A 65 11.93 -2.46 8.38
CA PHE A 65 13.20 -2.63 9.10
C PHE A 65 14.25 -1.76 8.41
N ASN A 66 14.68 -0.70 9.07
CA ASN A 66 15.64 0.25 8.53
C ASN A 66 17.05 -0.06 9.03
N SER A 67 17.97 -0.26 8.09
CA SER A 67 19.39 -0.41 8.35
C SER A 67 20.21 0.13 7.17
N PRO A 68 21.36 0.78 7.40
CA PRO A 68 22.29 1.10 6.33
C PRO A 68 22.70 -0.17 5.58
N ILE A 69 22.83 -0.10 4.25
CA ILE A 69 23.07 -1.29 3.44
C ILE A 69 24.32 -2.09 3.84
N HIS A 70 25.36 -1.42 4.30
CA HIS A 70 26.61 -2.04 4.75
C HIS A 70 26.51 -2.70 6.14
N LYS A 71 25.39 -2.56 6.84
CA LYS A 71 25.13 -3.16 8.16
C LYS A 71 24.18 -4.36 8.09
N TYR A 72 23.79 -4.79 6.88
CA TYR A 72 23.07 -6.05 6.74
C TYR A 72 24.08 -7.21 6.84
N ASP A 73 23.90 -8.02 7.85
CA ASP A 73 24.70 -9.20 8.18
C ASP A 73 23.81 -10.41 8.51
N GLU A 74 24.40 -11.48 8.95
CA GLU A 74 23.71 -12.72 9.30
C GLU A 74 22.64 -12.54 10.40
N THR A 75 22.80 -11.53 11.27
CA THR A 75 21.89 -11.31 12.40
C THR A 75 20.58 -10.63 12.02
N ASN A 76 20.57 -9.88 10.93
CA ASN A 76 19.42 -9.08 10.51
C ASN A 76 18.95 -9.33 9.05
N ILE A 77 19.63 -10.23 8.34
CA ILE A 77 19.24 -10.58 6.95
C ILE A 77 17.82 -11.13 6.86
N VAL A 78 17.34 -11.79 7.89
CA VAL A 78 15.98 -12.33 7.99
C VAL A 78 14.95 -11.19 7.94
N GLU A 79 15.22 -10.10 8.66
CA GLU A 79 14.35 -8.91 8.69
C GLU A 79 14.31 -8.20 7.33
N ARG A 80 15.47 -8.11 6.66
CA ARG A 80 15.55 -7.60 5.28
C ARG A 80 14.73 -8.45 4.34
N ASN A 81 14.89 -9.78 4.37
CA ASN A 81 14.17 -10.69 3.49
C ASN A 81 12.67 -10.62 3.76
N ARG A 82 12.25 -10.61 5.02
CA ARG A 82 10.85 -10.43 5.39
C ARG A 82 10.26 -9.14 4.83
N GLN A 83 11.03 -8.04 4.83
CA GLN A 83 10.59 -6.78 4.25
C GLN A 83 10.33 -6.90 2.75
N ILE A 84 11.24 -7.56 2.02
CA ILE A 84 11.10 -7.84 0.59
C ILE A 84 9.90 -8.74 0.34
N ASP A 85 9.77 -9.83 1.09
CA ASP A 85 8.70 -10.80 0.91
C ASP A 85 7.32 -10.16 1.12
N VAL A 86 7.13 -9.43 2.21
CA VAL A 86 5.84 -8.77 2.47
C VAL A 86 5.53 -7.68 1.45
N MET A 87 6.52 -6.86 1.07
CA MET A 87 6.28 -5.66 0.28
C MET A 87 6.38 -5.87 -1.23
N ILE A 88 7.15 -6.86 -1.69
CA ILE A 88 7.27 -7.20 -3.12
C ILE A 88 6.43 -8.44 -3.42
N ASN A 89 6.78 -9.59 -2.85
CA ASN A 89 6.09 -10.85 -3.15
C ASN A 89 4.62 -10.81 -2.72
N GLY A 90 4.29 -10.19 -1.58
CA GLY A 90 2.92 -9.98 -1.14
C GLY A 90 2.06 -9.18 -2.13
N ASN A 91 2.60 -8.10 -2.72
CA ASN A 91 1.89 -7.36 -3.77
C ASN A 91 1.73 -8.17 -5.06
N LEU A 92 2.76 -8.92 -5.48
CA LEU A 92 2.68 -9.79 -6.65
C LEU A 92 1.64 -10.90 -6.45
N ASN A 93 1.60 -11.52 -5.27
CA ASN A 93 0.61 -12.53 -4.93
C ASN A 93 -0.82 -11.99 -4.97
N ILE A 94 -1.06 -10.80 -4.40
CA ILE A 94 -2.36 -10.12 -4.45
C ILE A 94 -2.78 -9.88 -5.91
N LEU A 95 -1.90 -9.27 -6.73
CA LEU A 95 -2.24 -8.93 -8.11
C LEU A 95 -2.49 -10.18 -8.95
N SER A 96 -1.62 -11.19 -8.86
CA SER A 96 -1.79 -12.45 -9.62
C SER A 96 -3.08 -13.18 -9.26
N ALA A 97 -3.53 -13.07 -8.01
CA ALA A 97 -4.74 -13.72 -7.54
C ALA A 97 -6.04 -12.94 -7.86
N CYS A 98 -6.03 -11.60 -7.77
CA CYS A 98 -7.25 -10.80 -7.99
C CYS A 98 -7.52 -10.50 -9.46
N LEU A 99 -6.49 -10.32 -10.28
CA LEU A 99 -6.63 -9.88 -11.67
C LEU A 99 -7.46 -10.83 -12.55
N PRO A 100 -7.34 -12.17 -12.49
CA PRO A 100 -8.14 -13.05 -13.34
C PRO A 100 -9.64 -12.77 -13.25
N LYS A 101 -10.22 -12.77 -12.05
CA LYS A 101 -11.65 -12.47 -11.84
C LYS A 101 -12.01 -11.03 -12.18
N MET A 102 -11.12 -10.07 -11.88
CA MET A 102 -11.32 -8.66 -12.26
C MET A 102 -11.38 -8.49 -13.79
N ARG A 103 -10.52 -9.18 -14.54
CA ARG A 103 -10.51 -9.16 -16.01
C ARG A 103 -11.76 -9.80 -16.61
N GLU A 104 -12.25 -10.89 -16.05
CA GLU A 104 -13.47 -11.58 -16.48
C GLU A 104 -14.70 -10.66 -16.34
N ARG A 105 -14.89 -10.02 -15.17
CA ARG A 105 -16.01 -9.11 -14.93
C ARG A 105 -15.83 -7.71 -15.52
N LYS A 106 -14.64 -7.39 -16.07
CA LYS A 106 -14.26 -6.08 -16.63
C LYS A 106 -14.40 -4.93 -15.62
N TYR A 107 -14.04 -5.18 -14.39
CA TYR A 107 -14.00 -4.19 -13.31
C TYR A 107 -13.00 -4.55 -12.23
N GLY A 108 -12.22 -3.58 -11.82
CA GLY A 108 -11.33 -3.68 -10.66
C GLY A 108 -10.77 -2.30 -10.27
N ARG A 109 -10.59 -2.10 -8.97
CA ARG A 109 -9.91 -0.91 -8.42
C ARG A 109 -8.83 -1.39 -7.47
N ILE A 110 -7.58 -1.11 -7.80
CA ILE A 110 -6.41 -1.55 -7.03
C ILE A 110 -5.64 -0.31 -6.58
N ILE A 111 -5.43 -0.21 -5.26
CA ILE A 111 -4.70 0.89 -4.64
C ILE A 111 -3.67 0.32 -3.67
N LEU A 112 -2.39 0.55 -3.95
CA LEU A 112 -1.28 0.04 -3.18
C LEU A 112 -0.61 1.17 -2.38
N ALA A 113 -0.35 0.94 -1.10
CA ALA A 113 0.36 1.92 -0.29
C ALA A 113 1.86 1.96 -0.64
N SER A 114 2.30 3.12 -1.13
CA SER A 114 3.69 3.48 -1.32
C SER A 114 4.14 4.50 -0.26
N SER A 115 5.22 5.19 -0.50
CA SER A 115 5.82 6.19 0.40
C SER A 115 6.55 7.25 -0.40
N VAL A 116 6.63 8.46 0.13
CA VAL A 116 7.53 9.49 -0.41
C VAL A 116 8.98 9.02 -0.46
N LEU A 117 9.37 8.08 0.40
CA LEU A 117 10.71 7.48 0.40
C LEU A 117 10.99 6.63 -0.84
N SER A 118 9.99 6.33 -1.69
CA SER A 118 10.19 5.65 -2.97
C SER A 118 10.96 6.50 -3.98
N SER A 119 10.75 7.81 -3.95
CA SER A 119 11.42 8.78 -4.82
C SER A 119 12.51 9.59 -4.11
N SER A 120 12.40 9.73 -2.79
CA SER A 120 13.29 10.57 -1.97
C SER A 120 13.76 9.78 -0.74
N PRO A 121 14.69 8.81 -0.94
CA PRO A 121 15.15 7.93 0.14
C PRO A 121 16.00 8.70 1.15
N VAL A 122 15.95 8.24 2.42
CA VAL A 122 16.80 8.77 3.49
C VAL A 122 17.77 7.70 3.98
N PHE A 123 18.78 8.10 4.73
CA PHE A 123 19.81 7.19 5.26
C PHE A 123 19.16 6.01 6.01
N GLY A 124 19.62 4.81 5.68
CA GLY A 124 19.16 3.57 6.32
C GLY A 124 17.86 2.99 5.74
N THR A 125 17.26 3.60 4.73
CA THR A 125 15.97 3.13 4.15
C THR A 125 16.13 2.40 2.81
N SER A 126 17.35 1.99 2.42
CA SER A 126 17.65 1.45 1.09
C SER A 126 16.70 0.33 0.65
N VAL A 127 16.43 -0.66 1.50
CA VAL A 127 15.52 -1.76 1.17
C VAL A 127 14.07 -1.29 1.18
N TYR A 128 13.65 -0.55 2.19
CA TYR A 128 12.30 -0.01 2.28
C TYR A 128 11.95 0.87 1.07
N SER A 129 12.84 1.83 0.76
CA SER A 129 12.66 2.75 -0.36
C SER A 129 12.65 2.00 -1.70
N GLY A 130 13.54 1.01 -1.87
CA GLY A 130 13.55 0.14 -3.04
C GLY A 130 12.25 -0.64 -3.22
N CYS A 131 11.71 -1.23 -2.14
CA CYS A 131 10.42 -1.91 -2.18
C CYS A 131 9.26 -0.95 -2.54
N LYS A 132 9.27 0.29 -2.03
CA LYS A 132 8.24 1.29 -2.35
C LYS A 132 8.37 1.81 -3.80
N ALA A 133 9.59 1.97 -4.30
CA ALA A 133 9.83 2.28 -5.72
C ALA A 133 9.38 1.14 -6.65
N PHE A 134 9.57 -0.11 -6.23
CA PHE A 134 9.00 -1.27 -6.94
C PHE A 134 7.47 -1.16 -7.04
N VAL A 135 6.77 -0.86 -5.94
CA VAL A 135 5.30 -0.68 -5.94
C VAL A 135 4.87 0.41 -6.91
N ASP A 136 5.56 1.55 -6.93
CA ASP A 136 5.24 2.67 -7.83
C ASP A 136 5.47 2.32 -9.30
N ASN A 137 6.43 1.46 -9.62
CA ASN A 137 6.60 0.97 -10.98
C ASN A 137 5.62 -0.15 -11.34
N LEU A 138 5.31 -1.04 -10.39
CA LEU A 138 4.37 -2.14 -10.56
C LEU A 138 2.97 -1.64 -10.96
N VAL A 139 2.47 -0.56 -10.34
CA VAL A 139 1.15 -0.02 -10.68
C VAL A 139 1.08 0.52 -12.10
N LYS A 140 2.18 1.05 -12.65
CA LYS A 140 2.27 1.51 -14.05
C LYS A 140 2.09 0.35 -15.00
N THR A 141 2.88 -0.72 -14.82
CA THR A 141 2.81 -1.90 -15.66
C THR A 141 1.45 -2.59 -15.53
N CYS A 142 0.96 -2.78 -14.31
CA CYS A 142 -0.36 -3.34 -14.05
C CYS A 142 -1.48 -2.54 -14.74
N SER A 143 -1.38 -1.21 -14.76
CA SER A 143 -2.31 -0.33 -15.47
C SER A 143 -2.28 -0.58 -16.98
N VAL A 144 -1.09 -0.57 -17.60
CA VAL A 144 -0.94 -0.81 -19.05
C VAL A 144 -1.55 -2.15 -19.46
N GLU A 145 -1.35 -3.20 -18.66
CA GLU A 145 -1.81 -4.55 -18.95
C GLU A 145 -3.34 -4.73 -18.77
N ASN A 146 -3.99 -3.90 -17.93
CA ASN A 146 -5.33 -4.20 -17.44
C ASN A 146 -6.36 -3.07 -17.64
N LEU A 147 -5.97 -1.85 -18.00
CA LEU A 147 -6.88 -0.72 -18.14
C LEU A 147 -7.95 -0.99 -19.21
N SER A 148 -7.59 -1.64 -20.34
CA SER A 148 -8.55 -2.05 -21.38
C SER A 148 -9.58 -3.08 -20.92
N LYS A 149 -9.40 -3.64 -19.72
CA LYS A 149 -10.33 -4.54 -19.04
C LYS A 149 -11.14 -3.85 -17.95
N GLY A 150 -11.14 -2.51 -17.90
CA GLY A 150 -11.87 -1.74 -16.88
C GLY A 150 -11.25 -1.78 -15.48
N ILE A 151 -9.96 -2.14 -15.38
CA ILE A 151 -9.24 -2.24 -14.11
C ILE A 151 -8.26 -1.08 -13.99
N THR A 152 -8.36 -0.30 -12.91
CA THR A 152 -7.36 0.72 -12.57
C THR A 152 -6.42 0.23 -11.48
N CYS A 153 -5.16 0.59 -11.58
CA CYS A 153 -4.15 0.27 -10.58
C CYS A 153 -3.31 1.51 -10.29
N ASN A 154 -3.30 1.95 -9.03
CA ASN A 154 -2.60 3.17 -8.61
C ASN A 154 -1.87 2.93 -7.28
N SER A 155 -0.90 3.78 -6.96
CA SER A 155 -0.30 3.81 -5.62
C SER A 155 -0.54 5.15 -4.92
N LEU A 156 -0.47 5.13 -3.58
CA LEU A 156 -0.46 6.31 -2.74
C LEU A 156 0.92 6.49 -2.15
N GLN A 157 1.66 7.51 -2.57
CA GLN A 157 2.92 7.91 -1.95
C GLN A 157 2.63 8.70 -0.68
N LEU A 158 2.55 7.97 0.43
CA LEU A 158 2.24 8.57 1.73
C LEU A 158 3.47 9.26 2.30
N GLY A 159 3.27 10.48 2.78
CA GLY A 159 4.20 11.16 3.67
C GLY A 159 4.05 10.70 5.11
N TYR A 160 4.38 11.59 6.03
CA TYR A 160 4.27 11.33 7.47
C TYR A 160 2.86 11.61 7.95
N MET A 161 2.18 10.53 8.33
CA MET A 161 0.79 10.58 8.79
C MET A 161 0.71 10.64 10.30
N ASP A 162 -0.34 11.23 10.83
CA ASP A 162 -0.66 11.17 12.25
C ASP A 162 -0.97 9.73 12.65
N GLY A 163 0.00 9.02 13.23
CA GLY A 163 -0.10 7.61 13.62
C GLY A 163 0.78 6.66 12.79
N GLY A 164 0.58 5.36 13.00
CA GLY A 164 1.26 4.30 12.26
C GLY A 164 2.78 4.31 12.42
N LEU A 165 3.49 4.22 11.30
CA LEU A 165 4.96 4.18 11.29
C LEU A 165 5.61 5.50 11.73
N THR A 166 4.94 6.64 11.60
CA THR A 166 5.46 7.95 12.02
C THR A 166 5.84 7.97 13.50
N TYR A 167 5.01 7.36 14.34
CA TYR A 167 5.28 7.31 15.79
C TYR A 167 6.30 6.24 16.21
N ARG A 168 6.74 5.39 15.29
CA ARG A 168 7.87 4.47 15.51
C ARG A 168 9.24 5.12 15.24
N VAL A 169 9.23 6.28 14.61
CA VAL A 169 10.45 7.06 14.38
C VAL A 169 10.87 7.68 15.72
N PRO A 170 12.16 7.61 16.12
CA PRO A 170 12.67 8.25 17.34
C PRO A 170 12.33 9.74 17.37
N GLU A 171 12.01 10.27 18.56
CA GLU A 171 11.49 11.63 18.74
C GLU A 171 12.38 12.71 18.11
N SER A 172 13.68 12.62 18.34
CA SER A 172 14.66 13.58 17.80
C SER A 172 14.68 13.63 16.25
N PHE A 173 14.38 12.50 15.59
CA PHE A 173 14.21 12.46 14.14
C PHE A 173 12.84 12.97 13.72
N ARG A 174 11.80 12.66 14.49
CA ARG A 174 10.44 13.10 14.25
C ARG A 174 10.31 14.62 14.30
N GLU A 175 10.96 15.28 15.24
CA GLU A 175 11.06 16.74 15.32
C GLU A 175 11.74 17.34 14.07
N LYS A 176 12.86 16.75 13.62
CA LYS A 176 13.53 17.20 12.39
C LYS A 176 12.62 17.06 11.18
N ILE A 177 11.90 15.94 11.05
CA ILE A 177 10.93 15.73 9.98
C ILE A 177 9.84 16.80 10.06
N PHE A 178 9.25 17.01 11.24
CA PHE A 178 8.18 17.98 11.45
C PHE A 178 8.61 19.40 11.05
N ASN A 179 9.81 19.79 11.43
CA ASN A 179 10.38 21.11 11.09
C ASN A 179 10.60 21.30 9.59
N ASN A 180 10.77 20.21 8.84
CA ASN A 180 10.94 20.23 7.39
C ASN A 180 9.62 20.04 6.61
N LEU A 181 8.50 19.71 7.29
CA LEU A 181 7.18 19.61 6.65
C LEU A 181 6.70 21.01 6.22
N PRO A 182 6.48 21.27 4.93
CA PRO A 182 5.95 22.57 4.49
C PRO A 182 4.60 22.88 5.13
N LEU A 183 3.72 21.88 5.26
CA LEU A 183 2.39 22.05 5.83
C LEU A 183 2.38 22.16 7.36
N LYS A 184 3.52 21.93 8.06
CA LYS A 184 3.69 22.05 9.52
C LYS A 184 2.67 21.26 10.36
N ARG A 185 2.19 20.14 9.83
CA ARG A 185 1.39 19.14 10.52
C ARG A 185 1.57 17.75 9.90
N TRP A 186 1.23 16.73 10.65
CA TRP A 186 1.09 15.38 10.11
C TRP A 186 -0.15 15.27 9.22
N GLY A 187 -0.12 14.36 8.26
CA GLY A 187 -1.28 14.04 7.44
C GLY A 187 -2.39 13.35 8.24
N HIS A 188 -3.64 13.69 7.96
CA HIS A 188 -4.79 13.07 8.59
C HIS A 188 -5.31 11.88 7.79
N ILE A 189 -5.98 10.94 8.46
CA ILE A 189 -6.51 9.73 7.82
C ILE A 189 -7.55 10.06 6.75
N GLU A 190 -8.33 11.11 6.95
CA GLU A 190 -9.37 11.58 6.05
C GLU A 190 -8.81 12.03 4.70
N GLU A 191 -7.56 12.48 4.67
CA GLU A 191 -6.87 12.85 3.42
C GLU A 191 -6.54 11.61 2.59
N ILE A 192 -6.16 10.50 3.24
CA ILE A 192 -5.97 9.21 2.58
C ILE A 192 -7.32 8.67 2.08
N VAL A 193 -8.37 8.73 2.91
CA VAL A 193 -9.73 8.29 2.55
C VAL A 193 -10.23 9.04 1.32
N SER A 194 -10.09 10.36 1.29
CA SER A 194 -10.50 11.20 0.17
C SER A 194 -9.79 10.81 -1.13
N ALA A 195 -8.48 10.54 -1.06
CA ALA A 195 -7.71 10.08 -2.20
C ALA A 195 -8.12 8.68 -2.68
N ILE A 196 -8.38 7.76 -1.75
CA ILE A 196 -8.88 6.42 -2.09
C ILE A 196 -10.23 6.52 -2.80
N ILE A 197 -11.18 7.29 -2.27
CA ILE A 197 -12.51 7.48 -2.87
C ILE A 197 -12.39 8.12 -4.25
N PHE A 198 -11.51 9.10 -4.42
CA PHE A 198 -11.22 9.69 -5.73
C PHE A 198 -10.73 8.63 -6.73
N LEU A 199 -9.76 7.82 -6.36
CA LEU A 199 -9.21 6.78 -7.24
C LEU A 199 -10.22 5.64 -7.53
N ILE A 200 -11.11 5.32 -6.60
CA ILE A 200 -12.19 4.34 -6.82
C ILE A 200 -13.18 4.86 -7.86
N LYS A 201 -13.53 6.15 -7.80
CA LYS A 201 -14.57 6.76 -8.64
C LYS A 201 -14.07 7.21 -10.01
N THR A 202 -12.76 7.42 -10.18
CA THR A 202 -12.19 8.04 -11.38
C THR A 202 -11.48 7.01 -12.26
N GLU A 203 -12.20 6.47 -13.25
CA GLU A 203 -11.69 5.41 -14.14
C GLU A 203 -10.57 5.87 -15.07
N TYR A 204 -10.52 7.15 -15.40
CA TYR A 204 -9.52 7.72 -16.30
C TYR A 204 -8.17 7.98 -15.61
N VAL A 205 -8.06 7.66 -14.31
CA VAL A 205 -6.83 7.78 -13.51
C VAL A 205 -6.31 6.38 -13.20
N SER A 206 -5.24 5.98 -13.87
CA SER A 206 -4.59 4.69 -13.65
C SER A 206 -3.09 4.76 -13.95
N GLY A 207 -2.29 3.98 -13.22
CA GLY A 207 -0.84 3.93 -13.36
C GLY A 207 -0.11 5.09 -12.69
N ILE A 208 -0.77 5.86 -11.83
CA ILE A 208 -0.16 6.98 -11.12
C ILE A 208 0.27 6.60 -9.71
N SER A 209 1.26 7.34 -9.21
CA SER A 209 1.66 7.37 -7.80
C SER A 209 1.23 8.72 -7.22
N LEU A 210 0.07 8.74 -6.55
CA LEU A 210 -0.52 9.96 -6.00
C LEU A 210 0.16 10.34 -4.69
N LYS A 211 0.78 11.52 -4.63
CA LYS A 211 1.44 12.03 -3.43
C LYS A 211 0.44 12.58 -2.43
N ILE A 212 0.50 12.10 -1.19
CA ILE A 212 -0.24 12.61 -0.04
C ILE A 212 0.79 12.87 1.07
N ASN A 213 1.50 13.99 0.95
CA ASN A 213 2.77 14.17 1.66
C ASN A 213 2.95 15.55 2.32
N GLY A 214 1.93 16.43 2.29
CA GLY A 214 2.04 17.77 2.88
C GLY A 214 3.12 18.65 2.26
N GLY A 215 3.50 18.37 1.00
CA GLY A 215 4.51 19.12 0.26
C GLY A 215 5.96 18.69 0.55
N ILE A 216 6.17 17.61 1.33
CA ILE A 216 7.52 17.12 1.59
C ILE A 216 8.04 16.33 0.39
N ASP A 217 9.06 16.88 -0.26
CA ASP A 217 9.90 16.22 -1.26
C ASP A 217 11.35 16.45 -0.81
N TYR A 218 12.08 15.38 -0.51
CA TYR A 218 13.48 15.48 -0.11
C TYR A 218 14.39 15.74 -1.31
#